data_92e988d3ce40307f59bfcc1bc6ee480e
#
_entry.id   92e988d3ce40307f59bfcc1bc6ee480e
#
_cell.length_a   1.000
_cell.length_b   1.000
_cell.length_c   1.000
_cell.angle_alpha   90.00
_cell.angle_beta   90.00
_cell.angle_gamma   90.00
#
_symmetry.space_group_name_H-M   'P 1'
#
loop_
_entity.id
_entity.type
_entity.pdbx_description
1 polymer ?
#
loop_
_entity_poly.entity_id
_entity_poly.type
_entity_poly.pdbx_seq_one_letter_code
_entity_poly.pdbx_strand_id
1 'polypeptide(L)'
;MLEDDDGALTRHEPLQVPAPGTLFRDTGHGGRVGEFRGVAGPYWSLRPLGGGVEWEAEPEWVRALTPAERLSVENALRNLRSSRGGL
;
A
#
# COMPACT_ATOMS: atom_id res chain seq x y z
N MET A 1 -31.44 -3.07 -5.48
CA MET A 1 -30.81 -3.24 -5.16
C MET A 1 -30.07 -3.17 -5.34
N LEU A 2 -30.05 -3.04 -5.31
CA LEU A 2 -29.18 -3.10 -5.20
C LEU A 2 -28.49 -3.05 -5.08
N GLU A 3 -28.50 -3.07 -5.05
CA GLU A 3 -27.65 -3.15 -4.70
C GLU A 3 -26.93 -3.18 -4.41
N ASP A 4 -27.24 -2.95 -4.60
CA ASP A 4 -26.34 -3.18 -4.20
C ASP A 4 -25.83 -3.36 -4.03
N ASP A 5 -26.21 -3.15 -4.21
CA ASP A 5 -25.50 -3.61 -3.89
C ASP A 5 -24.86 -3.83 -3.92
N ASP A 6 -25.09 -3.51 -4.11
CA ASP A 6 -24.29 -3.99 -3.90
C ASP A 6 -23.57 -4.11 -3.74
N GLY A 7 -23.75 -3.89 -3.77
CA GLY A 7 -22.80 -4.15 -3.23
C GLY A 7 -22.31 -4.37 -3.01
N ALA A 8 -22.59 -4.28 -2.99
CA ALA A 8 -21.93 -4.78 -2.54
C ALA A 8 -21.35 -5.09 -2.64
N LEU A 9 -21.54 -5.09 -2.78
CA LEU A 9 -20.82 -5.50 -2.73
C LEU A 9 -20.07 -5.36 -2.62
N THR A 10 -19.82 -4.91 -2.51
CA THR A 10 -18.94 -4.93 -2.21
C THR A 10 -18.36 -5.04 -1.55
N ARG A 11 -18.45 -5.01 -0.96
CA ARG A 11 -17.73 -5.24 -0.27
C ARG A 11 -16.94 -5.96 -0.35
N HIS A 12 -16.78 -6.41 -0.63
CA HIS A 12 -15.90 -7.16 -0.80
C HIS A 12 -15.25 -7.08 -1.78
N GLU A 13 -15.53 -6.47 -2.32
CA GLU A 13 -14.94 -6.47 -3.11
C GLU A 13 -13.81 -6.03 -2.99
N PRO A 14 -13.45 -5.83 -2.10
CA PRO A 14 -12.21 -5.50 -1.85
C PRO A 14 -11.29 -6.22 -2.42
N LEU A 15 -11.69 -6.96 -2.90
CA LEU A 15 -10.87 -7.90 -3.34
C LEU A 15 -10.24 -7.57 -4.62
N GLN A 16 -10.37 -6.39 -5.12
CA GLN A 16 -9.63 -5.98 -6.28
C GLN A 16 -8.17 -5.86 -5.95
N VAL A 17 -7.35 -6.45 -6.78
CA VAL A 17 -5.91 -6.41 -6.60
C VAL A 17 -5.39 -5.06 -7.10
N PRO A 18 -4.64 -4.33 -6.28
CA PRO A 18 -4.12 -3.04 -6.72
C PRO A 18 -3.06 -3.17 -7.79
N ALA A 19 -2.74 -2.08 -8.43
CA ALA A 19 -1.63 -2.05 -9.37
C ALA A 19 -0.31 -2.10 -8.61
N PRO A 20 0.70 -2.78 -9.15
CA PRO A 20 2.02 -2.78 -8.54
C PRO A 20 2.52 -1.34 -8.37
N GLY A 21 3.16 -1.08 -7.26
CA GLY A 21 3.67 0.25 -6.96
C GLY A 21 2.71 1.12 -6.18
N THR A 22 1.47 0.68 -6.00
CA THR A 22 0.51 1.44 -5.19
C THR A 22 0.99 1.46 -3.74
N LEU A 23 0.91 2.62 -3.11
CA LEU A 23 1.38 2.76 -1.74
C LEU A 23 0.26 2.48 -0.75
N PHE A 24 0.61 1.74 0.29
CA PHE A 24 -0.34 1.37 1.34
C PHE A 24 0.29 1.49 2.70
N ARG A 25 -0.56 1.64 3.70
CA ARG A 25 -0.13 1.60 5.10
C ARG A 25 -0.66 0.32 5.71
N ASP A 26 0.23 -0.44 6.32
CA ASP A 26 -0.14 -1.71 6.95
C ASP A 26 -0.36 -1.47 8.44
N THR A 27 -1.62 -1.34 8.84
CA THR A 27 -1.94 -1.06 10.24
C THR A 27 -1.71 -2.28 11.12
N GLY A 28 -1.59 -3.46 10.54
CA GLY A 28 -1.26 -4.66 11.29
C GLY A 28 0.21 -4.78 11.63
N HIS A 29 1.04 -3.92 11.05
CA HIS A 29 2.48 -3.92 11.30
C HIS A 29 2.94 -2.52 11.69
N GLY A 30 2.23 -1.93 12.65
CA GLY A 30 2.67 -0.67 13.21
C GLY A 30 2.54 0.53 12.30
N GLY A 31 1.76 0.42 11.24
CA GLY A 31 1.59 1.54 10.34
C GLY A 31 2.69 1.68 9.31
N ARG A 32 3.44 0.63 9.06
CA ARG A 32 4.48 0.68 8.03
C ARG A 32 3.87 1.00 6.68
N VAL A 33 4.59 1.79 5.91
CA VAL A 33 4.18 2.13 4.55
C VAL A 33 5.05 1.33 3.59
N GLY A 34 4.41 0.76 2.57
CA GLY A 34 5.13 0.02 1.55
C GLY A 34 4.38 0.10 0.24
N GLU A 35 5.03 -0.38 -0.81
CA GLU A 35 4.38 -0.42 -2.11
C GLU A 35 3.96 -1.85 -2.42
N PHE A 36 2.79 -1.96 -3.02
CA PHE A 36 2.24 -3.26 -3.37
C PHE A 36 3.07 -3.90 -4.47
N ARG A 37 3.44 -5.16 -4.27
CA ARG A 37 4.23 -5.89 -5.26
C ARG A 37 3.48 -7.05 -5.87
N GLY A 38 2.51 -7.60 -5.17
CA GLY A 38 1.76 -8.73 -5.70
C GLY A 38 1.03 -9.45 -4.60
N VAL A 39 0.33 -10.50 -4.99
CA VAL A 39 -0.42 -11.34 -4.08
C VAL A 39 0.41 -12.57 -3.74
N ALA A 40 0.48 -12.90 -2.47
CA ALA A 40 1.20 -14.07 -1.99
C ALA A 40 0.23 -14.90 -1.15
N GLY A 41 -0.49 -15.80 -1.82
CA GLY A 41 -1.52 -16.60 -1.16
C GLY A 41 -2.61 -15.69 -0.62
N PRO A 42 -2.96 -15.80 0.68
CA PRO A 42 -3.98 -14.93 1.25
C PRO A 42 -3.44 -13.56 1.63
N TYR A 43 -2.16 -13.29 1.38
CA TYR A 43 -1.52 -12.07 1.81
C TYR A 43 -1.14 -11.21 0.61
N TRP A 44 -0.87 -9.94 0.90
CA TRP A 44 -0.32 -9.03 -0.09
C TRP A 44 1.15 -8.81 0.25
N SER A 45 1.99 -8.87 -0.79
CA SER A 45 3.41 -8.61 -0.60
C SER A 45 3.64 -7.11 -0.73
N LEU A 46 4.21 -6.52 0.31
CA LEU A 46 4.52 -5.09 0.34
C LEU A 46 6.02 -4.92 0.47
N ARG A 47 6.54 -3.92 -0.22
CA ARG A 47 7.96 -3.64 -0.20
C ARG A 47 8.20 -2.34 0.54
N PRO A 48 9.17 -2.31 1.48
CA PRO A 48 9.46 -1.07 2.18
C PRO A 48 9.88 0.03 1.22
N LEU A 49 9.54 1.26 1.55
CA LEU A 49 9.99 2.38 0.78
C LEU A 49 11.49 2.51 0.93
N GLY A 50 12.16 2.81 -0.16
CA GLY A 50 13.61 2.89 -0.11
C GLY A 50 14.31 1.56 -0.23
N GLY A 51 13.55 0.49 -0.37
CA GLY A 51 14.10 -0.85 -0.57
C GLY A 51 14.16 -1.63 0.72
N GLY A 52 14.55 -2.88 0.61
CA GLY A 52 14.60 -3.77 1.74
C GLY A 52 13.76 -4.99 1.51
N VAL A 53 13.57 -5.77 2.57
CA VAL A 53 12.88 -7.05 2.48
C VAL A 53 11.38 -6.84 2.45
N GLU A 54 10.73 -7.44 1.46
CA GLU A 54 9.28 -7.42 1.37
C GLU A 54 8.67 -8.18 2.53
N TRP A 55 7.46 -7.76 2.92
CA TRP A 55 6.74 -8.47 3.97
C TRP A 55 5.34 -8.78 3.50
N GLU A 56 4.73 -9.79 4.13
CA GLU A 56 3.37 -10.19 3.81
C GLU A 56 2.41 -9.49 4.74
N ALA A 57 1.45 -8.80 4.16
CA ALA A 57 0.47 -8.05 4.91
C ALA A 57 -0.90 -8.68 4.74
N GLU A 58 -1.70 -8.64 5.79
CA GLU A 58 -3.08 -9.11 5.71
C GLU A 58 -3.90 -8.00 5.08
N PRO A 59 -4.53 -8.27 3.94
CA PRO A 59 -5.23 -7.20 3.22
C PRO A 59 -6.24 -6.44 4.07
N GLU A 60 -6.84 -7.10 5.05
CA GLU A 60 -7.85 -6.45 5.88
C GLU A 60 -7.26 -5.36 6.77
N TRP A 61 -5.94 -5.37 7.00
CA TRP A 61 -5.28 -4.35 7.81
C TRP A 61 -4.56 -3.31 6.98
N VAL A 62 -4.66 -3.43 5.66
CA VAL A 62 -3.94 -2.54 4.75
C VAL A 62 -4.91 -1.47 4.27
N ARG A 63 -4.48 -0.21 4.30
CA ARG A 63 -5.32 0.86 3.78
C ARG A 63 -4.53 1.79 2.87
N ALA A 64 -5.24 2.43 1.95
CA ALA A 64 -4.61 3.37 1.05
C ALA A 64 -4.17 4.61 1.81
N LEU A 65 -3.12 5.26 1.32
CA LEU A 65 -2.69 6.53 1.90
C LEU A 65 -3.66 7.62 1.49
N THR A 66 -3.86 8.58 2.39
CA THR A 66 -4.58 9.79 2.01
C THR A 66 -3.68 10.59 1.08
N PRO A 67 -4.24 11.54 0.32
CA PRO A 67 -3.40 12.38 -0.56
C PRO A 67 -2.30 13.09 0.21
N ALA A 68 -2.57 13.56 1.41
CA ALA A 68 -1.56 14.24 2.21
C ALA A 68 -0.45 13.28 2.63
N GLU A 69 -0.82 12.07 3.03
CA GLU A 69 0.16 11.06 3.39
C GLU A 69 1.02 10.68 2.20
N ARG A 70 0.38 10.54 1.04
CA ARG A 70 1.12 10.19 -0.15
C ARG A 70 2.14 11.26 -0.51
N LEU A 71 1.73 12.51 -0.45
CA LEU A 71 2.63 13.60 -0.77
C LEU A 71 3.82 13.63 0.19
N SER A 72 3.55 13.42 1.47
CA SER A 72 4.59 13.41 2.48
C SER A 72 5.60 12.29 2.22
N VAL A 73 5.10 11.10 1.89
CA VAL A 73 5.95 9.97 1.60
C VAL A 73 6.78 10.22 0.34
N GLU A 74 6.15 10.74 -0.69
CA GLU A 74 6.86 11.00 -1.94
C GLU A 74 7.94 12.06 -1.76
N ASN A 75 7.68 13.06 -0.94
CA ASN A 75 8.67 14.06 -0.64
C ASN A 75 9.84 13.47 0.13
N ALA A 76 9.55 12.60 1.08
CA ALA A 76 10.60 11.95 1.84
C ALA A 76 11.48 11.09 0.95
N LEU A 77 10.87 10.38 0.01
CA LEU A 77 11.63 9.56 -0.91
C LEU A 77 12.48 10.41 -1.84
N ARG A 78 11.93 11.52 -2.30
CA ARG A 78 12.69 12.42 -3.16
C ARG A 78 13.88 13.00 -2.42
N ASN A 79 13.68 13.40 -1.18
CA ASN A 79 14.76 13.93 -0.37
C ASN A 79 15.84 12.90 -0.13
N LEU A 80 15.43 11.67 0.12
CA LEU A 80 16.39 10.60 0.32
C LEU A 80 17.26 10.39 -0.93
N ARG A 81 16.61 10.35 -2.09
CA ARG A 81 17.35 10.17 -3.34
C ARG A 81 18.26 11.35 -3.62
N SER A 82 17.79 12.56 -3.36
CA SER A 82 18.61 13.74 -3.55
C SER A 82 19.82 13.72 -2.65
N SER A 83 19.63 13.33 -1.40
CA SER A 83 20.76 13.26 -0.48
C SER A 83 21.82 12.33 -0.97
N ARG A 84 21.41 11.21 -1.51
CA ARG A 84 22.39 10.23 -1.94
C ARG A 84 22.98 10.56 -3.29
N GLY A 85 22.16 11.09 -4.17
CA GLY A 85 22.62 11.35 -5.53
C GLY A 85 23.14 12.73 -5.74
N GLY A 86 22.94 13.59 -4.78
CA GLY A 86 23.28 14.99 -4.96
C GLY A 86 24.73 15.32 -4.78
N LEU A 87 25.53 14.35 -4.63
CA LEU A 87 26.94 14.60 -4.42
C LEU A 87 27.73 14.66 -5.68
#